data_25523607b2e0dda00d1b052d6560dba3
#
_entry.id   25523607b2e0dda00d1b052d6560dba3
#
_cell.length_a   1.000
_cell.length_b   1.000
_cell.length_c   1.000
_cell.angle_alpha   90.00
_cell.angle_beta   90.00
_cell.angle_gamma   90.00
#
_symmetry.space_group_name_H-M   'P 1'
#
loop_
_entity.id
_entity.type
_entity.pdbx_description
1 polymer ?
#
loop_
_entity_poly.entity_id
_entity_poly.type
_entity_poly.pdbx_seq_one_letter_code
_entity_poly.pdbx_strand_id
1 'polypeptide(L)'
;MQAKVLLLQDVDPAGKEYLEQNGCECILAAHREGNEMIEEIRRINPEAFLVRVDGVTREMMEAAPALKVIAKHGVGVENVDIKAASEKGIRVVNVPGGNYLSVAEHAAFLMMACAKRYKETERLFGEDGFQARYELPRALELGGRTLGILGCGHIGRALARIASAGMEIKGRGWG
;
A
#
# COMPACT_ATOMS: atom_id res chain seq x y z
N MET A 1 15.39 19.98 21.39
CA MET A 1 15.88 19.32 20.17
C MET A 1 14.65 18.74 19.46
N GLN A 2 14.57 18.92 18.15
CA GLN A 2 13.51 18.29 17.33
C GLN A 2 13.79 16.80 17.20
N ALA A 3 12.76 15.97 17.27
CA ALA A 3 12.88 14.53 17.05
C ALA A 3 13.18 14.25 15.56
N LYS A 4 14.23 13.49 15.28
CA LYS A 4 14.61 13.15 13.90
C LYS A 4 13.80 11.97 13.40
N VAL A 5 13.10 12.18 12.28
CA VAL A 5 12.35 11.15 11.56
C VAL A 5 13.04 10.88 10.24
N LEU A 6 13.62 9.68 10.08
CA LEU A 6 14.19 9.24 8.80
C LEU A 6 13.09 8.61 7.95
N LEU A 7 12.80 9.24 6.82
CA LEU A 7 11.90 8.72 5.82
C LEU A 7 12.68 7.80 4.89
N LEU A 8 12.43 6.50 4.95
CA LEU A 8 13.13 5.52 4.09
C LEU A 8 12.68 5.64 2.62
N GLN A 9 11.48 6.14 2.39
CA GLN A 9 10.97 6.56 1.08
C GLN A 9 10.19 7.85 1.20
N ASP A 10 10.08 8.55 0.09
CA ASP A 10 9.30 9.77 0.02
C ASP A 10 7.81 9.52 0.26
N VAL A 11 7.15 10.46 0.92
CA VAL A 11 5.74 10.47 1.26
C VAL A 11 5.11 11.76 0.78
N ASP A 12 3.77 11.79 0.78
CA ASP A 12 3.03 13.01 0.44
C ASP A 12 3.50 14.20 1.29
N PRO A 13 3.69 15.39 0.70
CA PRO A 13 4.13 16.59 1.41
C PRO A 13 3.31 16.90 2.67
N ALA A 14 1.99 16.68 2.64
CA ALA A 14 1.13 16.90 3.80
C ALA A 14 1.55 16.08 5.04
N GLY A 15 2.09 14.87 4.83
CA GLY A 15 2.61 14.04 5.92
C GLY A 15 3.89 14.61 6.54
N LYS A 16 4.79 15.15 5.71
CA LYS A 16 6.01 15.83 6.19
C LYS A 16 5.68 17.11 6.93
N GLU A 17 4.84 17.95 6.34
CA GLU A 17 4.40 19.21 6.95
C GLU A 17 3.76 18.98 8.31
N TYR A 18 2.92 17.94 8.43
CA TYR A 18 2.31 17.58 9.70
C TYR A 18 3.35 17.22 10.77
N LEU A 19 4.36 16.41 10.41
CA LEU A 19 5.44 16.03 11.33
C LEU A 19 6.27 17.25 11.74
N GLU A 20 6.64 18.10 10.80
CA GLU A 20 7.44 19.32 11.05
C GLU A 20 6.70 20.33 11.93
N GLN A 21 5.40 20.55 11.68
CA GLN A 21 4.53 21.39 12.52
C GLN A 21 4.40 20.86 13.95
N ASN A 22 4.61 19.55 14.16
CA ASN A 22 4.58 18.91 15.47
C ASN A 22 5.99 18.67 16.05
N GLY A 23 7.00 19.41 15.59
CA GLY A 23 8.32 19.46 16.20
C GLY A 23 9.25 18.32 15.79
N CYS A 24 9.02 17.69 14.64
CA CYS A 24 9.92 16.71 14.06
C CYS A 24 10.80 17.33 12.96
N GLU A 25 12.01 16.81 12.82
CA GLU A 25 12.89 17.04 11.68
C GLU A 25 12.75 15.87 10.71
N CYS A 26 12.18 16.09 9.52
CA CYS A 26 12.00 15.06 8.50
C CYS A 26 13.23 15.00 7.58
N ILE A 27 13.90 13.87 7.54
CA ILE A 27 15.08 13.61 6.71
C ILE A 27 14.74 12.49 5.73
N LEU A 28 14.83 12.75 4.43
CA LEU A 28 14.68 11.71 3.42
C LEU A 28 16.01 10.98 3.27
N ALA A 29 15.97 9.65 3.36
CA ALA A 29 17.15 8.81 3.15
C ALA A 29 17.69 8.97 1.71
N ALA A 30 19.00 9.18 1.59
CA ALA A 30 19.67 9.26 0.31
C ALA A 30 19.92 7.87 -0.30
N HIS A 31 20.05 6.85 0.55
CA HIS A 31 20.32 5.46 0.15
C HIS A 31 19.13 4.56 0.54
N ARG A 32 18.96 3.45 -0.17
CA ARG A 32 17.83 2.53 0.06
C ARG A 32 18.24 1.19 0.67
N GLU A 33 19.48 0.79 0.47
CA GLU A 33 20.00 -0.51 0.89
C GLU A 33 21.52 -0.49 1.01
N GLY A 34 22.07 -1.57 1.54
CA GLY A 34 23.51 -1.78 1.63
C GLY A 34 24.20 -1.00 2.76
N ASN A 35 25.53 -1.04 2.73
CA ASN A 35 26.35 -0.42 3.78
C ASN A 35 26.17 1.10 3.84
N GLU A 36 25.93 1.76 2.71
CA GLU A 36 25.74 3.20 2.61
C GLU A 36 24.50 3.64 3.41
N MET A 37 23.42 2.86 3.32
CA MET A 37 22.21 3.10 4.13
C MET A 37 22.50 2.93 5.63
N ILE A 38 23.27 1.93 6.02
CA ILE A 38 23.64 1.67 7.41
C ILE A 38 24.49 2.83 7.96
N GLU A 39 25.48 3.30 7.20
CA GLU A 39 26.32 4.44 7.57
C GLU A 39 25.50 5.75 7.66
N GLU A 40 24.56 5.94 6.74
CA GLU A 40 23.64 7.08 6.78
C GLU A 40 22.79 7.07 8.05
N ILE A 41 22.16 5.92 8.38
CA ILE A 41 21.38 5.72 9.60
C ILE A 41 22.24 6.02 10.84
N ARG A 42 23.47 5.49 10.89
CA ARG A 42 24.38 5.69 12.01
C ARG A 42 24.74 7.16 12.20
N ARG A 43 25.01 7.89 11.11
CA ARG A 43 25.32 9.31 11.12
C ARG A 43 24.15 10.18 11.57
N ILE A 44 22.93 9.88 11.11
CA ILE A 44 21.71 10.63 11.44
C ILE A 44 21.24 10.30 12.85
N ASN A 45 21.35 9.03 13.26
CA ASN A 45 20.85 8.46 14.51
C ASN A 45 19.40 8.91 14.82
N PRO A 46 18.43 8.54 13.96
CA PRO A 46 17.06 9.02 14.09
C PRO A 46 16.31 8.34 15.25
N GLU A 47 15.32 9.04 15.80
CA GLU A 47 14.41 8.51 16.81
C GLU A 47 13.21 7.77 16.21
N ALA A 48 12.94 7.99 14.91
CA ALA A 48 11.87 7.30 14.19
C ALA A 48 12.27 6.96 12.75
N PHE A 49 11.78 5.81 12.28
CA PHE A 49 11.71 5.48 10.85
C PHE A 49 10.28 5.65 10.35
N LEU A 50 10.10 6.25 9.18
CA LEU A 50 8.87 6.19 8.40
C LEU A 50 9.14 5.34 7.16
N VAL A 51 8.45 4.20 7.05
CA VAL A 51 8.70 3.20 6.02
C VAL A 51 7.43 2.89 5.21
N ARG A 52 7.57 2.69 3.90
CA ARG A 52 6.49 2.25 3.01
C ARG A 52 6.68 0.79 2.58
N VAL A 53 7.57 0.54 1.63
CA VAL A 53 7.74 -0.79 1.02
C VAL A 53 9.09 -1.43 1.30
N ASP A 54 10.14 -0.64 1.53
CA ASP A 54 11.49 -1.16 1.79
C ASP A 54 11.55 -1.89 3.12
N GLY A 55 12.49 -2.82 3.23
CA GLY A 55 12.67 -3.61 4.45
C GLY A 55 13.28 -2.79 5.58
N VAL A 56 12.88 -3.08 6.81
CA VAL A 56 13.58 -2.60 8.01
C VAL A 56 14.16 -3.78 8.75
N THR A 57 15.49 -3.90 8.67
CA THR A 57 16.24 -5.04 9.22
C THR A 57 16.73 -4.77 10.63
N ARG A 58 17.14 -5.84 11.31
CA ARG A 58 17.83 -5.77 12.61
C ARG A 58 19.04 -4.83 12.54
N GLU A 59 19.86 -4.94 11.51
CA GLU A 59 21.07 -4.15 11.32
C GLU A 59 20.78 -2.64 11.26
N MET A 60 19.72 -2.25 10.53
CA MET A 60 19.26 -0.86 10.50
C MET A 60 18.85 -0.34 11.88
N MET A 61 18.17 -1.18 12.67
CA MET A 61 17.78 -0.83 14.04
C MET A 61 19.00 -0.73 14.96
N GLU A 62 20.02 -1.54 14.75
CA GLU A 62 21.28 -1.50 15.49
C GLU A 62 22.12 -0.28 15.15
N ALA A 63 22.03 0.22 13.92
CA ALA A 63 22.71 1.42 13.49
C ALA A 63 22.11 2.72 14.09
N ALA A 64 20.89 2.65 14.63
CA ALA A 64 20.15 3.79 15.22
C ALA A 64 19.88 3.59 16.72
N PRO A 65 20.84 3.79 17.63
CA PRO A 65 20.61 3.61 19.07
C PRO A 65 19.51 4.50 19.66
N ALA A 66 19.20 5.63 19.01
CA ALA A 66 18.13 6.53 19.45
C ALA A 66 16.73 6.09 18.98
N LEU A 67 16.60 5.05 18.15
CA LEU A 67 15.35 4.63 17.52
C LEU A 67 14.33 4.13 18.54
N LYS A 68 13.15 4.74 18.55
CA LYS A 68 12.05 4.45 19.48
C LYS A 68 10.82 3.89 18.76
N VAL A 69 10.62 4.29 17.49
CA VAL A 69 9.43 3.94 16.74
C VAL A 69 9.73 3.70 15.26
N ILE A 70 9.07 2.70 14.71
CA ILE A 70 9.01 2.44 13.26
C ILE A 70 7.56 2.64 12.86
N ALA A 71 7.29 3.68 12.07
CA ALA A 71 5.96 3.99 11.56
C ALA A 71 5.80 3.44 10.15
N LYS A 72 4.91 2.45 9.99
CA LYS A 72 4.56 1.89 8.71
C LYS A 72 3.49 2.74 8.03
N HIS A 73 3.84 3.38 6.92
CA HIS A 73 2.89 4.03 6.03
C HIS A 73 2.15 2.97 5.19
N GLY A 74 1.21 2.28 5.83
CA GLY A 74 0.45 1.18 5.25
C GLY A 74 -0.14 0.27 6.32
N VAL A 75 -0.73 -0.85 5.89
CA VAL A 75 -1.44 -1.79 6.76
C VAL A 75 -0.54 -2.94 7.19
N GLY A 76 0.12 -3.61 6.24
CA GLY A 76 0.98 -4.75 6.49
C GLY A 76 2.36 -4.33 7.04
N VAL A 77 2.94 -5.14 7.89
CA VAL A 77 4.24 -4.90 8.53
C VAL A 77 5.26 -6.00 8.20
N GLU A 78 5.01 -6.79 7.18
CA GLU A 78 5.80 -7.95 6.76
C GLU A 78 7.23 -7.57 6.36
N ASN A 79 7.43 -6.31 5.98
CA ASN A 79 8.73 -5.75 5.62
C ASN A 79 9.53 -5.22 6.83
N VAL A 80 9.04 -5.38 8.06
CA VAL A 80 9.74 -4.97 9.29
C VAL A 80 10.10 -6.21 10.10
N ASP A 81 11.35 -6.32 10.53
CA ASP A 81 11.76 -7.35 11.50
C ASP A 81 11.15 -7.07 12.87
N ILE A 82 9.88 -7.51 13.02
CA ILE A 82 9.11 -7.33 14.26
C ILE A 82 9.80 -7.95 15.47
N LYS A 83 10.48 -9.09 15.27
CA LYS A 83 11.19 -9.76 16.35
C LYS A 83 12.34 -8.89 16.86
N ALA A 84 13.18 -8.37 15.97
CA ALA A 84 14.25 -7.46 16.32
C ALA A 84 13.74 -6.18 16.98
N ALA A 85 12.67 -5.59 16.46
CA ALA A 85 12.04 -4.40 17.03
C ALA A 85 11.56 -4.66 18.47
N SER A 86 10.89 -5.80 18.71
CA SER A 86 10.41 -6.19 20.04
C SER A 86 11.56 -6.42 21.04
N GLU A 87 12.61 -7.13 20.64
CA GLU A 87 13.81 -7.38 21.47
C GLU A 87 14.52 -6.07 21.88
N LYS A 88 14.45 -5.06 21.03
CA LYS A 88 15.06 -3.74 21.27
C LYS A 88 14.10 -2.72 21.94
N GLY A 89 12.86 -3.10 22.21
CA GLY A 89 11.84 -2.20 22.77
C GLY A 89 11.38 -1.10 21.82
N ILE A 90 11.60 -1.28 20.50
CA ILE A 90 11.18 -0.34 19.48
C ILE A 90 9.71 -0.59 19.15
N ARG A 91 8.89 0.45 19.19
CA ARG A 91 7.47 0.33 18.82
C ARG A 91 7.31 0.29 17.31
N VAL A 92 6.51 -0.67 16.82
CA VAL A 92 6.08 -0.69 15.41
C VAL A 92 4.61 -0.28 15.37
N VAL A 93 4.32 0.76 14.59
CA VAL A 93 2.95 1.27 14.38
C VAL A 93 2.61 1.23 12.90
N ASN A 94 1.34 0.99 12.59
CA ASN A 94 0.82 0.96 11.22
C ASN A 94 -0.52 1.69 11.16
N VAL A 95 -1.14 1.75 9.96
CA VAL A 95 -2.44 2.39 9.73
C VAL A 95 -3.47 1.32 9.35
N PRO A 96 -4.09 0.64 10.33
CA PRO A 96 -5.09 -0.38 10.04
C PRO A 96 -6.27 0.22 9.28
N GLY A 97 -6.64 -0.37 8.16
CA GLY A 97 -7.79 0.07 7.37
C GLY A 97 -7.60 1.39 6.60
N GLY A 98 -6.38 1.94 6.53
CA GLY A 98 -6.13 3.24 5.87
C GLY A 98 -6.45 3.27 4.37
N ASN A 99 -6.41 2.13 3.69
CA ASN A 99 -6.58 2.04 2.22
C ASN A 99 -7.63 1.02 1.77
N TYR A 100 -8.45 0.47 2.70
CA TYR A 100 -9.36 -0.64 2.35
C TYR A 100 -10.36 -0.28 1.25
N LEU A 101 -10.83 0.97 1.23
CA LEU A 101 -11.78 1.43 0.21
C LEU A 101 -11.11 1.52 -1.16
N SER A 102 -9.94 2.16 -1.24
CA SER A 102 -9.16 2.26 -2.48
C SER A 102 -8.82 0.89 -3.07
N VAL A 103 -8.47 -0.08 -2.21
CA VAL A 103 -8.20 -1.46 -2.65
C VAL A 103 -9.48 -2.14 -3.16
N ALA A 104 -10.61 -1.94 -2.50
CA ALA A 104 -11.89 -2.49 -2.94
C ALA A 104 -12.36 -1.88 -4.27
N GLU A 105 -12.18 -0.57 -4.47
CA GLU A 105 -12.47 0.12 -5.73
C GLU A 105 -11.56 -0.40 -6.85
N HIS A 106 -10.29 -0.57 -6.58
CA HIS A 106 -9.35 -1.12 -7.56
C HIS A 106 -9.70 -2.57 -7.92
N ALA A 107 -10.09 -3.40 -6.94
CA ALA A 107 -10.56 -4.76 -7.19
C ALA A 107 -11.82 -4.78 -8.06
N ALA A 108 -12.78 -3.89 -7.80
CA ALA A 108 -13.97 -3.73 -8.64
C ALA A 108 -13.62 -3.30 -10.07
N PHE A 109 -12.68 -2.35 -10.22
CA PHE A 109 -12.17 -1.95 -11.53
C PHE A 109 -11.54 -3.13 -12.27
N LEU A 110 -10.64 -3.88 -11.63
CA LEU A 110 -10.00 -5.04 -12.25
C LEU A 110 -11.00 -6.12 -12.66
N MET A 111 -12.01 -6.37 -11.82
CA MET A 111 -13.09 -7.31 -12.13
C MET A 111 -13.86 -6.89 -13.38
N MET A 112 -14.22 -5.60 -13.48
CA MET A 112 -14.86 -5.06 -14.69
C MET A 112 -13.94 -5.10 -15.90
N ALA A 113 -12.68 -4.70 -15.73
CA ALA A 113 -11.70 -4.73 -16.81
C ALA A 113 -11.51 -6.13 -17.39
N CYS A 114 -11.46 -7.16 -16.53
CA CYS A 114 -11.42 -8.56 -16.97
C CYS A 114 -12.70 -8.98 -17.69
N ALA A 115 -13.87 -8.69 -17.11
CA ALA A 115 -15.16 -9.07 -17.69
C ALA A 115 -15.42 -8.38 -19.04
N LYS A 116 -14.98 -7.15 -19.19
CA LYS A 116 -15.12 -6.37 -20.44
C LYS A 116 -13.93 -6.53 -21.39
N ARG A 117 -12.92 -7.35 -21.04
CA ARG A 117 -11.71 -7.58 -21.85
C ARG A 117 -11.03 -6.26 -22.24
N TYR A 118 -10.93 -5.37 -21.27
CA TYR A 118 -10.54 -3.98 -21.49
C TYR A 118 -9.22 -3.84 -22.26
N LYS A 119 -8.16 -4.55 -21.86
CA LYS A 119 -6.84 -4.47 -22.53
C LYS A 119 -6.90 -4.84 -24.02
N GLU A 120 -7.67 -5.87 -24.34
CA GLU A 120 -7.81 -6.36 -25.71
C GLU A 120 -8.64 -5.38 -26.55
N THR A 121 -9.71 -4.86 -25.97
CA THR A 121 -10.54 -3.83 -26.60
C THR A 121 -9.75 -2.55 -26.84
N GLU A 122 -8.97 -2.09 -25.87
CA GLU A 122 -8.13 -0.90 -25.99
C GLU A 122 -7.09 -1.06 -27.10
N ARG A 123 -6.40 -2.21 -27.15
CA ARG A 123 -5.43 -2.50 -28.20
C ARG A 123 -6.06 -2.47 -29.60
N LEU A 124 -7.16 -3.22 -29.81
CA LEU A 124 -7.85 -3.26 -31.09
C LEU A 124 -8.35 -1.88 -31.52
N PHE A 125 -8.91 -1.11 -30.59
CA PHE A 125 -9.37 0.25 -30.89
C PHE A 125 -8.21 1.17 -31.27
N GLY A 126 -7.06 1.04 -30.65
CA GLY A 126 -5.85 1.80 -30.98
C GLY A 126 -5.27 1.45 -32.36
N GLU A 127 -5.42 0.19 -32.79
CA GLU A 127 -4.93 -0.29 -34.11
C GLU A 127 -5.89 0.08 -35.25
N ASP A 128 -7.20 -0.17 -35.09
CA ASP A 128 -8.18 -0.15 -36.16
C ASP A 128 -9.33 0.87 -35.95
N GLY A 129 -9.28 1.64 -34.87
CA GLY A 129 -10.31 2.64 -34.54
C GLY A 129 -11.71 2.01 -34.47
N PHE A 130 -12.70 2.63 -35.10
CA PHE A 130 -14.07 2.14 -35.09
C PHE A 130 -14.28 0.80 -35.81
N GLN A 131 -13.35 0.35 -36.66
CA GLN A 131 -13.42 -0.95 -37.31
C GLN A 131 -13.24 -2.08 -36.29
N ALA A 132 -12.51 -1.86 -35.21
CA ALA A 132 -12.31 -2.82 -34.11
C ALA A 132 -13.62 -3.43 -33.59
N ARG A 133 -14.74 -2.72 -33.67
CA ARG A 133 -16.07 -3.22 -33.24
C ARG A 133 -16.48 -4.56 -33.86
N TYR A 134 -15.96 -4.90 -35.03
CA TYR A 134 -16.27 -6.17 -35.72
C TYR A 134 -15.40 -7.32 -35.21
N GLU A 135 -14.31 -7.03 -34.55
CA GLU A 135 -13.32 -7.99 -34.04
C GLU A 135 -13.28 -8.05 -32.49
N LEU A 136 -14.10 -7.20 -31.83
CA LEU A 136 -14.11 -7.13 -30.37
C LEU A 136 -14.41 -8.50 -29.74
N PRO A 137 -13.63 -8.89 -28.74
CA PRO A 137 -13.86 -10.14 -28.04
C PRO A 137 -15.17 -10.09 -27.25
N ARG A 138 -15.77 -11.25 -27.07
CA ARG A 138 -17.03 -11.37 -26.34
C ARG A 138 -16.84 -10.97 -24.87
N ALA A 139 -17.44 -9.87 -24.47
CA ALA A 139 -17.44 -9.40 -23.09
C ALA A 139 -18.51 -10.12 -22.25
N LEU A 140 -18.31 -10.14 -20.93
CA LEU A 140 -19.26 -10.69 -19.98
C LEU A 140 -20.07 -9.58 -19.32
N GLU A 141 -21.36 -9.83 -19.14
CA GLU A 141 -22.21 -9.04 -18.27
C GLU A 141 -22.13 -9.57 -16.85
N LEU A 142 -21.95 -8.68 -15.87
CA LEU A 142 -21.77 -9.04 -14.47
C LEU A 142 -23.07 -9.05 -13.68
N GLY A 143 -24.08 -8.31 -14.12
CA GLY A 143 -25.39 -8.27 -13.51
C GLY A 143 -25.99 -9.68 -13.35
N GLY A 144 -26.58 -9.97 -12.21
CA GLY A 144 -27.15 -11.27 -11.86
C GLY A 144 -26.15 -12.40 -11.58
N ARG A 145 -24.85 -12.18 -11.78
CA ARG A 145 -23.78 -13.16 -11.48
C ARG A 145 -23.51 -13.29 -10.00
N THR A 146 -22.76 -14.31 -9.63
CA THR A 146 -22.30 -14.53 -8.25
C THR A 146 -20.81 -14.23 -8.13
N LEU A 147 -20.45 -13.36 -7.19
CA LEU A 147 -19.08 -13.07 -6.80
C LEU A 147 -18.72 -13.85 -5.54
N GLY A 148 -17.72 -14.73 -5.63
CA GLY A 148 -17.11 -15.38 -4.48
C GLY A 148 -16.02 -14.50 -3.88
N ILE A 149 -16.03 -14.27 -2.56
CA ILE A 149 -15.04 -13.46 -1.85
C ILE A 149 -14.41 -14.34 -0.77
N LEU A 150 -13.09 -14.60 -0.93
CA LEU A 150 -12.28 -15.26 0.08
C LEU A 150 -11.67 -14.20 0.99
N GLY A 151 -12.08 -14.18 2.27
CA GLY A 151 -11.69 -13.15 3.24
C GLY A 151 -12.68 -11.98 3.31
N CYS A 152 -13.59 -12.01 4.31
CA CYS A 152 -14.59 -10.97 4.55
C CYS A 152 -14.15 -9.91 5.56
N GLY A 153 -12.87 -9.49 5.51
CA GLY A 153 -12.33 -8.36 6.23
C GLY A 153 -12.84 -7.01 5.69
N HIS A 154 -12.16 -5.91 6.01
CA HIS A 154 -12.57 -4.56 5.58
C HIS A 154 -12.67 -4.44 4.05
N ILE A 155 -11.67 -4.95 3.31
CA ILE A 155 -11.63 -4.91 1.85
C ILE A 155 -12.75 -5.77 1.25
N GLY A 156 -12.87 -7.03 1.67
CA GLY A 156 -13.91 -7.94 1.13
C GLY A 156 -15.32 -7.43 1.34
N ARG A 157 -15.62 -6.87 2.53
CA ARG A 157 -16.91 -6.24 2.82
C ARG A 157 -17.17 -4.98 1.99
N ALA A 158 -16.15 -4.16 1.75
CA ALA A 158 -16.27 -2.98 0.89
C ALA A 158 -16.53 -3.38 -0.56
N LEU A 159 -15.78 -4.35 -1.09
CA LEU A 159 -16.00 -4.90 -2.43
C LEU A 159 -17.39 -5.51 -2.58
N ALA A 160 -17.86 -6.27 -1.59
CA ALA A 160 -19.20 -6.83 -1.61
C ALA A 160 -20.28 -5.75 -1.74
N ARG A 161 -20.14 -4.63 -1.01
CA ARG A 161 -21.07 -3.49 -1.10
C ARG A 161 -21.04 -2.85 -2.49
N ILE A 162 -19.84 -2.58 -3.04
CA ILE A 162 -19.69 -2.02 -4.38
C ILE A 162 -20.35 -2.94 -5.42
N ALA A 163 -20.07 -4.22 -5.37
CA ALA A 163 -20.58 -5.19 -6.34
C ALA A 163 -22.11 -5.37 -6.24
N SER A 164 -22.68 -5.44 -5.04
CA SER A 164 -24.11 -5.63 -4.86
C SER A 164 -24.92 -4.39 -5.18
N ALA A 165 -24.49 -3.22 -4.70
CA ALA A 165 -25.25 -1.98 -4.85
C ALA A 165 -25.11 -1.37 -6.26
N GLY A 166 -23.91 -1.48 -6.88
CA GLY A 166 -23.63 -0.82 -8.16
C GLY A 166 -23.70 -1.72 -9.39
N MET A 167 -23.63 -3.06 -9.23
CA MET A 167 -23.53 -3.99 -10.36
C MET A 167 -24.56 -5.12 -10.30
N GLU A 168 -25.48 -5.09 -9.36
CA GLU A 168 -26.50 -6.16 -9.17
C GLU A 168 -25.91 -7.57 -9.05
N ILE A 169 -24.69 -7.67 -8.50
CA ILE A 169 -23.96 -8.95 -8.32
C ILE A 169 -24.35 -9.57 -6.97
N LYS A 170 -24.60 -10.85 -6.94
CA LYS A 170 -24.85 -11.59 -5.71
C LYS A 170 -23.52 -11.94 -5.04
N GLY A 171 -23.21 -11.33 -3.88
CA GLY A 171 -22.02 -11.65 -3.10
C GLY A 171 -22.18 -12.90 -2.25
N ARG A 172 -21.18 -13.79 -2.25
CA ARG A 172 -21.02 -14.86 -1.26
C ARG A 172 -19.62 -14.76 -0.66
N GLY A 173 -19.53 -14.58 0.66
CA GLY A 173 -18.27 -14.45 1.37
C GLY A 173 -17.96 -15.68 2.22
N TRP A 174 -16.67 -16.02 2.34
CA TRP A 174 -16.10 -17.02 3.21
C TRP A 174 -14.89 -16.41 3.95
N GLY A 175 -14.73 -16.75 5.26
CA GLY A 175 -13.62 -16.29 6.09
C GLY A 175 -14.02 -15.95 7.48
#